data_cb7a3cd826e0b27920fde0051f4154c9
#
_entry.id   cb7a3cd826e0b27920fde0051f4154c9
#
_cell.length_a   1.000
_cell.length_b   1.000
_cell.length_c   1.000
_cell.angle_alpha   90.00
_cell.angle_beta   90.00
_cell.angle_gamma   90.00
#
_symmetry.space_group_name_H-M   'P 1'
#
loop_
_entity.id
_entity.type
_entity.pdbx_description
1 polymer ?
#
loop_
_entity_poly.entity_id
_entity_poly.type
_entity_poly.pdbx_seq_one_letter_code
_entity_poly.pdbx_strand_id
1 'polypeptide(L)'
;MSSSVDGSLVLLKSQADWPRWLAVVQTKANHNSVWDYIKPTLDDNEVRRELRKPSSPEVGTFSTFPDATIQSLTAEQLKRYEMAYKVYKDELKDWERKHTTINDIDDYIMRTTGVYWSTIERVQGVKERLKALKDHVAPSNYAREQEVLARYESVRKSAKATKTEEWLRQWESALSELKERKLPEAEGIRSTRAFLQAVEKIQPLFA
;
A
#
# COMPACT_ATOMS: atom_id res chain seq x y z
N MET A 1 -15.09 24.40 10.02
CA MET A 1 -14.97 23.38 11.07
C MET A 1 -14.32 22.17 10.43
N SER A 2 -12.98 22.06 10.51
CA SER A 2 -12.23 20.91 10.01
C SER A 2 -12.43 19.76 10.97
N SER A 3 -13.17 18.76 10.54
CA SER A 3 -13.26 17.45 11.17
C SER A 3 -11.89 16.78 11.06
N SER A 4 -11.06 16.90 12.09
CA SER A 4 -9.88 16.08 12.26
C SER A 4 -10.37 14.64 12.42
N VAL A 5 -10.27 13.86 11.36
CA VAL A 5 -10.28 12.40 11.46
C VAL A 5 -9.02 12.05 12.25
N ASP A 6 -9.21 11.89 13.55
CA ASP A 6 -8.20 11.33 14.46
C ASP A 6 -8.03 9.85 14.06
N GLY A 7 -7.28 9.65 12.98
CA GLY A 7 -6.96 8.34 12.46
C GLY A 7 -6.10 7.64 13.49
N SER A 8 -6.69 6.75 14.27
CA SER A 8 -6.01 5.92 15.27
C SER A 8 -4.69 5.42 14.67
N LEU A 9 -3.58 5.83 15.30
CA LEU A 9 -2.23 5.49 14.88
C LEU A 9 -2.09 3.95 14.88
N VAL A 10 -2.00 3.35 13.70
CA VAL A 10 -1.80 1.90 13.59
C VAL A 10 -0.33 1.62 13.83
N LEU A 11 -0.02 0.96 14.94
CA LEU A 11 1.34 0.58 15.30
C LEU A 11 1.67 -0.79 14.74
N LEU A 12 2.88 -0.94 14.22
CA LEU A 12 3.43 -2.22 13.77
C LEU A 12 4.14 -2.91 14.96
N LYS A 13 3.41 -3.74 15.71
CA LYS A 13 3.93 -4.45 16.90
C LYS A 13 4.23 -5.92 16.64
N SER A 14 3.58 -6.51 15.63
CA SER A 14 3.68 -7.92 15.30
C SER A 14 3.50 -8.15 13.79
N GLN A 15 3.77 -9.37 13.34
CA GLN A 15 3.51 -9.78 11.95
C GLN A 15 2.02 -9.69 11.59
N ALA A 16 1.12 -9.91 12.54
CA ALA A 16 -0.33 -9.80 12.33
C ALA A 16 -0.78 -8.36 12.01
N ASP A 17 -0.06 -7.36 12.48
CA ASP A 17 -0.38 -5.95 12.23
C ASP A 17 0.04 -5.50 10.82
N TRP A 18 0.96 -6.23 10.17
CA TRP A 18 1.55 -5.84 8.89
C TRP A 18 0.53 -5.50 7.80
N PRO A 19 -0.50 -6.32 7.51
CA PRO A 19 -1.44 -6.02 6.44
C PRO A 19 -2.20 -4.71 6.69
N ARG A 20 -2.68 -4.49 7.92
CA ARG A 20 -3.42 -3.29 8.30
C ARG A 20 -2.51 -2.06 8.30
N TRP A 21 -1.31 -2.18 8.83
CA TRP A 21 -0.32 -1.10 8.85
C TRP A 21 0.09 -0.69 7.43
N LEU A 22 0.42 -1.67 6.56
CA LEU A 22 0.78 -1.41 5.17
C LEU A 22 -0.38 -0.76 4.39
N ALA A 23 -1.63 -1.17 4.63
CA ALA A 23 -2.80 -0.55 4.01
C ALA A 23 -2.93 0.94 4.36
N VAL A 24 -2.60 1.36 5.60
CA VAL A 24 -2.57 2.78 5.99
C VAL A 24 -1.47 3.53 5.24
N VAL A 25 -0.26 2.97 5.16
CA VAL A 25 0.86 3.55 4.39
C VAL A 25 0.46 3.71 2.92
N GLN A 26 -0.11 2.67 2.33
CA GLN A 26 -0.57 2.67 0.94
C GLN A 26 -1.67 3.71 0.68
N THR A 27 -2.64 3.83 1.59
CA THR A 27 -3.70 4.84 1.50
C THR A 27 -3.13 6.26 1.52
N LYS A 28 -2.19 6.55 2.43
CA LYS A 28 -1.50 7.83 2.48
C LYS A 28 -0.72 8.12 1.19
N ALA A 29 -0.03 7.13 0.65
CA ALA A 29 0.74 7.26 -0.58
C ALA A 29 -0.14 7.46 -1.82
N ASN A 30 -1.27 6.78 -1.90
CA ASN A 30 -2.21 6.88 -3.02
C ASN A 30 -2.91 8.25 -3.07
N HIS A 31 -3.13 8.89 -1.92
CA HIS A 31 -3.77 10.22 -1.86
C HIS A 31 -3.04 11.26 -2.75
N ASN A 32 -1.72 11.22 -2.81
CA ASN A 32 -0.90 12.11 -3.64
C ASN A 32 -0.18 11.38 -4.79
N SER A 33 -0.62 10.18 -5.15
CA SER A 33 -0.07 9.36 -6.25
C SER A 33 1.43 9.10 -6.11
N VAL A 34 1.91 8.85 -4.87
CA VAL A 34 3.33 8.58 -4.60
C VAL A 34 3.64 7.10 -4.39
N TRP A 35 2.63 6.21 -4.37
CA TRP A 35 2.83 4.79 -4.11
C TRP A 35 3.84 4.13 -5.04
N ASP A 36 3.80 4.44 -6.34
CA ASP A 36 4.70 3.88 -7.35
C ASP A 36 6.19 4.23 -7.13
N TYR A 37 6.46 5.29 -6.36
CA TYR A 37 7.83 5.68 -6.02
C TYR A 37 8.37 4.96 -4.79
N ILE A 38 7.49 4.51 -3.88
CA ILE A 38 7.87 3.97 -2.57
C ILE A 38 7.47 2.51 -2.34
N LYS A 39 6.71 1.88 -3.23
CA LYS A 39 6.29 0.48 -3.06
C LYS A 39 7.48 -0.45 -2.87
N PRO A 40 7.41 -1.38 -1.89
CA PRO A 40 8.54 -2.20 -1.50
C PRO A 40 8.89 -3.32 -2.50
N THR A 41 7.98 -3.62 -3.43
CA THR A 41 8.18 -4.65 -4.46
C THR A 41 7.76 -4.09 -5.79
N LEU A 42 8.56 -4.35 -6.82
CA LEU A 42 8.19 -4.16 -8.22
C LEU A 42 7.74 -5.52 -8.76
N ASP A 43 6.68 -5.54 -9.55
CA ASP A 43 6.36 -6.70 -10.36
C ASP A 43 7.44 -6.87 -11.45
N ASP A 44 7.68 -8.09 -11.93
CA ASP A 44 8.79 -8.42 -12.83
C ASP A 44 8.88 -7.55 -14.10
N ASN A 45 7.76 -6.92 -14.48
CA ASN A 45 7.67 -6.04 -15.66
C ASN A 45 7.58 -4.54 -15.32
N GLU A 46 7.70 -4.16 -14.04
CA GLU A 46 7.58 -2.76 -13.63
C GLU A 46 8.92 -2.04 -13.65
N VAL A 47 8.96 -0.92 -14.38
CA VAL A 47 10.10 -0.02 -14.38
C VAL A 47 10.13 0.78 -13.08
N ARG A 48 11.28 0.78 -12.42
CA ARG A 48 11.51 1.59 -11.21
C ARG A 48 11.27 3.07 -11.53
N ARG A 49 10.31 3.67 -10.84
CA ARG A 49 10.05 5.12 -10.93
C ARG A 49 10.85 5.85 -9.84
N GLU A 50 11.56 6.88 -10.27
CA GLU A 50 12.27 7.78 -9.36
C GLU A 50 11.62 9.15 -9.41
N LEU A 51 11.39 9.75 -8.23
CA LEU A 51 10.87 11.11 -8.14
C LEU A 51 12.05 12.10 -8.34
N ARG A 52 12.27 12.52 -9.59
CA ARG A 52 13.34 13.47 -9.93
C ARG A 52 12.85 14.90 -9.81
N LYS A 53 13.68 15.76 -9.19
CA LYS A 53 13.43 17.19 -9.17
C LYS A 53 13.55 17.74 -10.58
N PRO A 54 12.54 18.50 -11.09
CA PRO A 54 12.65 19.13 -12.41
C PRO A 54 13.78 20.16 -12.41
N SER A 55 14.44 20.30 -13.55
CA SER A 55 15.47 21.32 -13.78
C SER A 55 14.86 22.57 -14.38
N SER A 56 15.34 23.74 -13.96
CA SER A 56 14.95 25.01 -14.57
C SER A 56 15.37 25.05 -16.04
N PRO A 57 14.53 25.57 -16.93
CA PRO A 57 14.93 25.76 -18.32
C PRO A 57 16.07 26.77 -18.42
N GLU A 58 17.08 26.43 -19.18
CA GLU A 58 18.24 27.30 -19.46
C GLU A 58 17.93 28.26 -20.61
N VAL A 59 18.23 29.55 -20.42
CA VAL A 59 17.96 30.59 -21.44
C VAL A 59 18.65 30.29 -22.76
N GLY A 60 19.88 29.77 -22.71
CA GLY A 60 20.67 29.41 -23.90
C GLY A 60 20.00 28.38 -24.81
N THR A 61 19.12 27.52 -24.27
CA THR A 61 18.38 26.52 -25.06
C THR A 61 17.38 27.17 -26.05
N PHE A 62 16.96 28.41 -25.77
CA PHE A 62 15.99 29.15 -26.59
C PHE A 62 16.64 30.16 -27.56
N SER A 63 17.98 30.24 -27.56
CA SER A 63 18.77 31.13 -28.38
C SER A 63 19.71 30.37 -29.27
N THR A 64 20.21 31.03 -30.30
CA THR A 64 21.34 30.54 -31.11
C THR A 64 22.70 30.70 -30.41
N PHE A 65 22.73 31.46 -29.31
CA PHE A 65 23.91 31.73 -28.50
C PHE A 65 23.80 31.05 -27.14
N PRO A 66 24.78 30.19 -26.75
CA PRO A 66 24.74 29.49 -25.48
C PRO A 66 24.73 30.41 -24.26
N ASP A 67 25.41 31.56 -24.35
CA ASP A 67 25.53 32.55 -23.27
C ASP A 67 24.44 33.62 -23.32
N ALA A 68 23.31 33.34 -24.00
CA ALA A 68 22.21 34.28 -24.09
C ALA A 68 21.60 34.60 -22.72
N THR A 69 21.30 35.86 -22.51
CA THR A 69 20.52 36.35 -21.36
C THR A 69 19.05 36.55 -21.75
N ILE A 70 18.17 36.63 -20.75
CA ILE A 70 16.73 36.91 -21.03
C ILE A 70 16.53 38.17 -21.88
N GLN A 71 17.38 39.18 -21.65
CA GLN A 71 17.32 40.48 -22.38
C GLN A 71 17.77 40.38 -23.84
N SER A 72 18.58 39.34 -24.19
CA SER A 72 19.05 39.14 -25.57
C SER A 72 18.10 38.26 -26.41
N LEU A 73 17.04 37.73 -25.83
CA LEU A 73 16.04 36.93 -26.53
C LEU A 73 15.15 37.81 -27.42
N THR A 74 14.84 37.29 -28.60
CA THR A 74 13.76 37.88 -29.43
C THR A 74 12.39 37.66 -28.76
N ALA A 75 11.39 38.44 -29.15
CA ALA A 75 10.04 38.29 -28.59
C ALA A 75 9.47 36.85 -28.70
N GLU A 76 9.75 36.19 -29.81
CA GLU A 76 9.32 34.78 -30.02
C GLU A 76 10.07 33.81 -29.10
N GLN A 77 11.38 33.97 -28.97
CA GLN A 77 12.22 33.18 -28.08
C GLN A 77 11.83 33.40 -26.62
N LEU A 78 11.58 34.61 -26.22
CA LEU A 78 11.11 34.98 -24.88
C LEU A 78 9.78 34.30 -24.58
N LYS A 79 8.83 34.31 -25.50
CA LYS A 79 7.52 33.66 -25.31
C LYS A 79 7.69 32.14 -25.13
N ARG A 80 8.56 31.49 -25.90
CA ARG A 80 8.87 30.04 -25.73
C ARG A 80 9.51 29.76 -24.38
N TYR A 81 10.46 30.59 -23.95
CA TYR A 81 11.09 30.48 -22.64
C TYR A 81 10.06 30.63 -21.51
N GLU A 82 9.19 31.65 -21.58
CA GLU A 82 8.14 31.85 -20.57
C GLU A 82 7.18 30.66 -20.47
N MET A 83 6.81 30.06 -21.59
CA MET A 83 5.99 28.85 -21.62
C MET A 83 6.70 27.68 -20.94
N ALA A 84 7.98 27.43 -21.28
CA ALA A 84 8.78 26.38 -20.67
C ALA A 84 8.97 26.62 -19.16
N TYR A 85 9.20 27.87 -18.77
CA TYR A 85 9.35 28.24 -17.36
C TYR A 85 8.06 28.06 -16.57
N LYS A 86 6.89 28.30 -17.19
CA LYS A 86 5.59 28.02 -16.58
C LYS A 86 5.40 26.53 -16.34
N VAL A 87 5.69 25.69 -17.35
CA VAL A 87 5.66 24.21 -17.23
C VAL A 87 6.58 23.75 -16.10
N TYR A 88 7.82 24.23 -16.09
CA TYR A 88 8.77 23.93 -15.01
C TYR A 88 8.22 24.27 -13.62
N LYS A 89 7.58 25.44 -13.44
CA LYS A 89 6.98 25.82 -12.16
C LYS A 89 5.86 24.87 -11.72
N ASP A 90 5.02 24.46 -12.67
CA ASP A 90 3.93 23.51 -12.37
C ASP A 90 4.50 22.13 -12.00
N GLU A 91 5.50 21.66 -12.72
CA GLU A 91 6.22 20.40 -12.41
C GLU A 91 6.95 20.47 -11.05
N LEU A 92 7.60 21.60 -10.75
CA LEU A 92 8.27 21.82 -9.47
C LEU A 92 7.28 21.76 -8.30
N LYS A 93 6.13 22.41 -8.44
CA LYS A 93 5.07 22.36 -7.43
C LYS A 93 4.52 20.96 -7.22
N ASP A 94 4.34 20.18 -8.29
CA ASP A 94 3.92 18.78 -8.19
C ASP A 94 4.98 17.93 -7.53
N TRP A 95 6.25 18.13 -7.88
CA TRP A 95 7.39 17.47 -7.25
C TRP A 95 7.47 17.78 -5.74
N GLU A 96 7.36 19.04 -5.35
CA GLU A 96 7.37 19.48 -3.95
C GLU A 96 6.26 18.81 -3.13
N ARG A 97 5.04 18.78 -3.68
CA ARG A 97 3.90 18.11 -3.05
C ARG A 97 4.17 16.62 -2.82
N LYS A 98 4.67 15.93 -3.85
CA LYS A 98 4.99 14.50 -3.76
C LYS A 98 6.14 14.23 -2.79
N HIS A 99 7.18 15.07 -2.83
CA HIS A 99 8.32 14.95 -1.93
C HIS A 99 7.92 15.14 -0.46
N THR A 100 7.10 16.14 -0.17
CA THR A 100 6.54 16.36 1.17
C THR A 100 5.74 15.14 1.64
N THR A 101 4.88 14.59 0.77
CA THR A 101 4.10 13.38 1.11
C THR A 101 5.00 12.18 1.43
N ILE A 102 6.08 11.98 0.68
CA ILE A 102 7.03 10.90 0.95
C ILE A 102 7.71 11.10 2.32
N ASN A 103 8.08 12.34 2.67
CA ASN A 103 8.65 12.64 3.97
C ASN A 103 7.63 12.41 5.11
N ASP A 104 6.37 12.80 4.93
CA ASP A 104 5.30 12.55 5.90
C ASP A 104 5.07 11.05 6.13
N ILE A 105 5.20 10.25 5.05
CA ILE A 105 5.13 8.79 5.14
C ILE A 105 6.34 8.22 5.88
N ASP A 106 7.53 8.75 5.63
CA ASP A 106 8.75 8.35 6.34
C ASP A 106 8.61 8.61 7.85
N ASP A 107 8.15 9.78 8.21
CA ASP A 107 7.85 10.14 9.60
C ASP A 107 6.80 9.22 10.24
N TYR A 108 5.77 8.84 9.47
CA TYR A 108 4.77 7.87 9.94
C TYR A 108 5.40 6.50 10.19
N ILE A 109 6.21 6.00 9.27
CA ILE A 109 6.94 4.74 9.42
C ILE A 109 7.79 4.78 10.69
N MET A 110 8.60 5.83 10.87
CA MET A 110 9.49 5.98 12.02
C MET A 110 8.74 5.99 13.35
N ARG A 111 7.58 6.65 13.42
CA ARG A 111 6.75 6.71 14.65
C ARG A 111 6.01 5.43 14.98
N THR A 112 5.74 4.59 13.97
CA THR A 112 4.82 3.44 14.13
C THR A 112 5.52 2.09 14.18
N THR A 113 6.83 2.04 13.89
CA THR A 113 7.63 0.80 13.82
C THR A 113 8.57 0.60 15.02
N GLY A 114 8.26 1.17 16.18
CA GLY A 114 9.17 1.19 17.33
C GLY A 114 9.81 -0.15 17.70
N VAL A 115 9.06 -1.26 17.67
CA VAL A 115 9.55 -2.62 17.94
C VAL A 115 10.56 -3.09 16.88
N TYR A 116 10.40 -2.64 15.65
CA TYR A 116 11.25 -2.99 14.50
C TYR A 116 12.22 -1.88 14.11
N TRP A 117 12.45 -0.93 14.99
CA TRP A 117 13.35 0.20 14.75
C TRP A 117 14.75 -0.24 14.29
N SER A 118 15.32 -1.25 14.96
CA SER A 118 16.63 -1.81 14.62
C SER A 118 16.74 -2.34 13.19
N THR A 119 15.62 -2.71 12.59
CA THR A 119 15.57 -3.18 11.19
C THR A 119 15.75 -2.04 10.20
N ILE A 120 15.32 -0.81 10.55
CA ILE A 120 15.27 0.33 9.63
C ILE A 120 16.17 1.51 10.00
N GLU A 121 16.76 1.54 11.20
CA GLU A 121 17.53 2.69 11.70
C GLU A 121 18.69 3.09 10.79
N ARG A 122 19.32 2.11 10.12
CA ARG A 122 20.45 2.32 9.21
C ARG A 122 20.05 2.36 7.73
N VAL A 123 18.76 2.18 7.44
CA VAL A 123 18.25 2.13 6.07
C VAL A 123 17.80 3.53 5.66
N GLN A 124 18.31 4.02 4.54
CA GLN A 124 17.93 5.31 3.98
C GLN A 124 16.86 5.15 2.89
N GLY A 125 15.87 6.05 2.91
CA GLY A 125 14.80 6.08 1.94
C GLY A 125 13.59 5.23 2.33
N VAL A 126 12.40 5.77 2.06
CA VAL A 126 11.11 5.17 2.43
C VAL A 126 10.92 3.81 1.78
N LYS A 127 11.29 3.68 0.51
CA LYS A 127 11.16 2.44 -0.25
C LYS A 127 12.02 1.32 0.36
N GLU A 128 13.27 1.63 0.64
CA GLU A 128 14.24 0.69 1.22
C GLU A 128 13.83 0.28 2.62
N ARG A 129 13.30 1.21 3.43
CA ARG A 129 12.72 0.91 4.75
C ARG A 129 11.50 0.01 4.66
N LEU A 130 10.58 0.30 3.75
CA LEU A 130 9.40 -0.54 3.51
C LEU A 130 9.79 -1.95 3.03
N LYS A 131 10.83 -2.06 2.20
CA LYS A 131 11.38 -3.34 1.76
C LYS A 131 11.96 -4.12 2.94
N ALA A 132 12.83 -3.49 3.73
CA ALA A 132 13.43 -4.12 4.91
C ALA A 132 12.37 -4.61 5.91
N LEU A 133 11.34 -3.79 6.17
CA LEU A 133 10.21 -4.17 7.01
C LEU A 133 9.41 -5.31 6.39
N LYS A 134 9.14 -5.28 5.07
CA LYS A 134 8.46 -6.37 4.38
C LYS A 134 9.21 -7.68 4.53
N ASP A 135 10.51 -7.67 4.26
CA ASP A 135 11.34 -8.87 4.29
C ASP A 135 11.47 -9.47 5.71
N HIS A 136 11.40 -8.60 6.73
CA HIS A 136 11.55 -9.02 8.13
C HIS A 136 10.23 -9.32 8.85
N VAL A 137 9.17 -8.53 8.57
CA VAL A 137 7.93 -8.53 9.34
C VAL A 137 6.76 -9.15 8.58
N ALA A 138 6.73 -9.02 7.23
CA ALA A 138 5.59 -9.54 6.48
C ALA A 138 5.50 -11.06 6.64
N PRO A 139 4.34 -11.57 7.04
CA PRO A 139 4.16 -13.02 7.15
C PRO A 139 4.38 -13.67 5.78
N SER A 140 5.06 -14.80 5.76
CA SER A 140 5.22 -15.62 4.54
C SER A 140 3.85 -16.00 3.97
N ASN A 141 3.77 -16.30 2.68
CA ASN A 141 2.52 -16.80 2.09
C ASN A 141 2.02 -18.02 2.85
N TYR A 142 2.93 -18.94 3.20
CA TYR A 142 2.61 -20.14 3.98
C TYR A 142 2.02 -19.79 5.37
N ALA A 143 2.61 -18.86 6.12
CA ALA A 143 2.08 -18.45 7.42
C ALA A 143 0.67 -17.83 7.31
N ARG A 144 0.43 -17.04 6.26
CA ARG A 144 -0.90 -16.47 5.97
C ARG A 144 -1.92 -17.54 5.57
N GLU A 145 -1.52 -18.51 4.80
CA GLU A 145 -2.35 -19.66 4.43
C GLU A 145 -2.75 -20.46 5.68
N GLN A 146 -1.79 -20.73 6.56
CA GLN A 146 -2.05 -21.42 7.83
C GLN A 146 -3.00 -20.64 8.75
N GLU A 147 -2.88 -19.31 8.80
CA GLU A 147 -3.79 -18.45 9.57
C GLU A 147 -5.23 -18.50 9.02
N VAL A 148 -5.39 -18.43 7.71
CA VAL A 148 -6.70 -18.53 7.05
C VAL A 148 -7.31 -19.91 7.26
N LEU A 149 -6.51 -20.97 7.12
CA LEU A 149 -6.94 -22.35 7.39
C LEU A 149 -7.36 -22.54 8.87
N ALA A 150 -6.58 -22.01 9.80
CA ALA A 150 -6.90 -22.10 11.23
C ALA A 150 -8.22 -21.38 11.56
N ARG A 151 -8.46 -20.19 10.95
CA ARG A 151 -9.71 -19.45 11.09
C ARG A 151 -10.90 -20.25 10.53
N TYR A 152 -10.76 -20.79 9.32
CA TYR A 152 -11.81 -21.62 8.71
C TYR A 152 -12.14 -22.85 9.56
N GLU A 153 -11.12 -23.58 10.07
CA GLU A 153 -11.29 -24.71 10.97
C GLU A 153 -11.96 -24.30 12.30
N SER A 154 -11.64 -23.13 12.83
CA SER A 154 -12.28 -22.59 14.03
C SER A 154 -13.77 -22.34 13.78
N VAL A 155 -14.12 -21.71 12.66
CA VAL A 155 -15.52 -21.46 12.28
C VAL A 155 -16.27 -22.76 12.07
N ARG A 156 -15.66 -23.76 11.40
CA ARG A 156 -16.24 -25.10 11.20
C ARG A 156 -16.56 -25.81 12.52
N LYS A 157 -15.73 -25.62 13.54
CA LYS A 157 -15.92 -26.22 14.85
C LYS A 157 -16.91 -25.46 15.74
N SER A 158 -17.08 -24.16 15.52
CA SER A 158 -17.88 -23.26 16.38
C SER A 158 -19.37 -23.21 16.05
N ALA A 159 -19.86 -24.03 15.13
CA ALA A 159 -21.28 -24.07 14.73
C ALA A 159 -22.19 -24.35 15.94
N LYS A 160 -23.09 -23.38 16.25
CA LYS A 160 -24.05 -23.44 17.36
C LYS A 160 -25.41 -22.92 16.92
N ALA A 161 -26.47 -23.62 17.31
CA ALA A 161 -27.86 -23.29 16.95
C ALA A 161 -28.29 -21.89 17.43
N THR A 162 -27.74 -21.41 18.56
CA THR A 162 -28.12 -20.12 19.18
C THR A 162 -27.58 -18.87 18.49
N LYS A 163 -26.61 -19.01 17.55
CA LYS A 163 -25.95 -17.91 16.85
C LYS A 163 -25.75 -18.20 15.36
N THR A 164 -26.74 -18.79 14.73
CA THR A 164 -26.65 -19.29 13.36
C THR A 164 -26.32 -18.21 12.34
N GLU A 165 -26.94 -17.02 12.43
CA GLU A 165 -26.67 -15.92 11.48
C GLU A 165 -25.26 -15.35 11.61
N GLU A 166 -24.76 -15.20 12.83
CA GLU A 166 -23.40 -14.73 13.09
C GLU A 166 -22.38 -15.77 12.57
N TRP A 167 -22.65 -17.05 12.81
CA TRP A 167 -21.83 -18.14 12.31
C TRP A 167 -21.81 -18.20 10.79
N LEU A 168 -22.97 -18.03 10.11
CA LEU A 168 -23.05 -18.00 8.64
C LEU A 168 -22.18 -16.87 8.05
N ARG A 169 -22.25 -15.66 8.62
CA ARG A 169 -21.40 -14.53 8.19
C ARG A 169 -19.92 -14.83 8.35
N GLN A 170 -19.53 -15.45 9.46
CA GLN A 170 -18.15 -15.86 9.69
C GLN A 170 -17.71 -16.95 8.71
N TRP A 171 -18.61 -17.90 8.40
CA TRP A 171 -18.37 -18.95 7.41
C TRP A 171 -18.15 -18.37 6.00
N GLU A 172 -19.01 -17.48 5.54
CA GLU A 172 -18.91 -16.82 4.25
C GLU A 172 -17.62 -16.02 4.12
N SER A 173 -17.27 -15.27 5.17
CA SER A 173 -16.01 -14.50 5.22
C SER A 173 -14.79 -15.43 5.12
N ALA A 174 -14.74 -16.49 5.93
CA ALA A 174 -13.63 -17.43 5.92
C ALA A 174 -13.51 -18.18 4.57
N LEU A 175 -14.64 -18.56 3.98
CA LEU A 175 -14.66 -19.22 2.67
C LEU A 175 -14.21 -18.27 1.54
N SER A 176 -14.57 -17.00 1.59
CA SER A 176 -14.11 -15.98 0.64
C SER A 176 -12.59 -15.83 0.69
N GLU A 177 -12.00 -15.74 1.89
CA GLU A 177 -10.56 -15.67 2.07
C GLU A 177 -9.82 -16.90 1.51
N LEU A 178 -10.39 -18.12 1.70
CA LEU A 178 -9.85 -19.35 1.11
C LEU A 178 -9.86 -19.31 -0.42
N LYS A 179 -10.97 -18.84 -1.01
CA LYS A 179 -11.12 -18.71 -2.47
C LYS A 179 -10.15 -17.73 -3.08
N GLU A 180 -9.98 -16.56 -2.47
CA GLU A 180 -9.02 -15.54 -2.90
C GLU A 180 -7.58 -16.10 -2.96
N ARG A 181 -7.24 -16.98 -2.02
CA ARG A 181 -5.92 -17.62 -1.95
C ARG A 181 -5.81 -18.93 -2.71
N LYS A 182 -6.89 -19.36 -3.37
CA LYS A 182 -6.97 -20.64 -4.13
C LYS A 182 -6.56 -21.83 -3.30
N LEU A 183 -6.97 -21.85 -2.01
CA LEU A 183 -6.63 -22.96 -1.13
C LEU A 183 -7.52 -24.18 -1.44
N PRO A 184 -6.96 -25.41 -1.34
CA PRO A 184 -7.67 -26.63 -1.73
C PRO A 184 -8.98 -26.88 -0.99
N GLU A 185 -9.14 -26.35 0.22
CA GLU A 185 -10.33 -26.47 1.06
C GLU A 185 -11.54 -25.73 0.48
N ALA A 186 -11.32 -24.71 -0.37
CA ALA A 186 -12.36 -23.98 -1.07
C ALA A 186 -12.73 -24.60 -2.42
N GLU A 187 -11.97 -25.59 -2.90
CA GLU A 187 -12.16 -26.17 -4.23
C GLU A 187 -13.19 -27.29 -4.24
N GLY A 188 -13.97 -27.37 -5.35
CA GLY A 188 -14.92 -28.42 -5.63
C GLY A 188 -15.97 -28.61 -4.53
N ILE A 189 -16.23 -29.86 -4.14
CA ILE A 189 -17.25 -30.20 -3.14
C ILE A 189 -16.74 -30.16 -1.69
N ARG A 190 -15.46 -29.85 -1.45
CA ARG A 190 -14.86 -29.88 -0.10
C ARG A 190 -15.52 -28.89 0.84
N SER A 191 -15.67 -27.66 0.41
CA SER A 191 -16.33 -26.60 1.20
C SER A 191 -17.79 -26.92 1.47
N THR A 192 -18.53 -27.45 0.48
CA THR A 192 -19.93 -27.86 0.63
C THR A 192 -20.08 -28.99 1.64
N ARG A 193 -19.21 -30.02 1.56
CA ARG A 193 -19.23 -31.14 2.51
C ARG A 193 -18.91 -30.65 3.93
N ALA A 194 -17.92 -29.79 4.08
CA ALA A 194 -17.57 -29.21 5.38
C ALA A 194 -18.69 -28.35 5.97
N PHE A 195 -19.41 -27.60 5.13
CA PHE A 195 -20.58 -26.83 5.50
C PHE A 195 -21.69 -27.75 6.03
N LEU A 196 -22.08 -28.78 5.26
CA LEU A 196 -23.12 -29.74 5.67
C LEU A 196 -22.78 -30.43 6.99
N GLN A 197 -21.52 -30.86 7.17
CA GLN A 197 -21.04 -31.42 8.43
C GLN A 197 -21.12 -30.45 9.62
N ALA A 198 -20.94 -29.13 9.36
CA ALA A 198 -21.12 -28.14 10.41
C ALA A 198 -22.59 -27.85 10.70
N VAL A 199 -23.46 -27.84 9.68
CA VAL A 199 -24.91 -27.64 9.80
C VAL A 199 -25.57 -28.83 10.51
N GLU A 200 -25.13 -30.06 10.29
CA GLU A 200 -25.61 -31.27 10.97
C GLU A 200 -25.54 -31.12 12.50
N LYS A 201 -24.54 -30.42 13.03
CA LYS A 201 -24.41 -30.13 14.46
C LYS A 201 -25.43 -29.12 14.97
N ILE A 202 -25.92 -28.22 14.09
CA ILE A 202 -26.92 -27.20 14.42
C ILE A 202 -28.32 -27.75 14.27
N GLN A 203 -28.57 -28.54 13.23
CA GLN A 203 -29.87 -29.06 12.87
C GLN A 203 -29.76 -30.47 12.23
N PRO A 204 -29.73 -31.52 13.04
CA PRO A 204 -29.51 -32.91 12.58
C PRO A 204 -30.49 -33.43 11.53
N LEU A 205 -31.68 -32.82 11.44
CA LEU A 205 -32.71 -33.21 10.47
C LEU A 205 -32.52 -32.61 9.08
N PHE A 206 -31.52 -31.75 8.88
CA PHE A 206 -31.32 -31.01 7.63
C PHE A 206 -30.14 -31.56 6.79
N ALA A 207 -29.39 -32.51 7.28
CA ALA A 207 -28.18 -33.05 6.64
C ALA A 207 -28.45 -34.43 5.97
#